data_6c47afc84105e2b52ebc36dcff43404f
#
_entry.id   6c47afc84105e2b52ebc36dcff43404f
#
_cell.length_a   1.000
_cell.length_b   1.000
_cell.length_c   1.000
_cell.angle_alpha   90.00
_cell.angle_beta   90.00
_cell.angle_gamma   90.00
#
_symmetry.space_group_name_H-M   'P 1'
#
loop_
_entity.id
_entity.type
_entity.pdbx_description
1 polymer ?
#
loop_
_entity_poly.entity_id
_entity_poly.type
_entity_poly.pdbx_seq_one_letter_code
_entity_poly.pdbx_strand_id
1 'polypeptide(L)'
;YIQSSLLVWKSVRNKRLNELTIGIIGVGNVGSKVAKVARDFGMRVLLNDLPREEKEGTEQFASLSKIAEECDIITFHVPLYKEGKYKTFHLADEAFFRSLKRSPIIINTSRGEVIETAALLKALENGLISDAVIDVWENEPESAVSGAKSPK
;
A
#
# COMPACT_ATOMS: atom_id res chain seq x y z
N TYR A 1 -17.39 -11.43 11.70
CA TYR A 1 -16.72 -10.15 11.47
C TYR A 1 -15.95 -9.62 12.68
N ILE A 2 -16.51 -9.67 13.88
CA ILE A 2 -15.88 -9.15 15.12
C ILE A 2 -14.77 -10.07 15.67
N GLN A 3 -14.85 -11.37 15.44
CA GLN A 3 -13.84 -12.33 15.93
C GLN A 3 -12.52 -12.31 15.13
N SER A 4 -12.58 -12.07 13.83
CA SER A 4 -11.37 -11.95 12.99
C SER A 4 -10.60 -10.67 13.26
N SER A 5 -11.28 -9.53 13.47
CA SER A 5 -10.64 -8.28 13.83
C SER A 5 -9.95 -8.32 15.20
N LEU A 6 -10.47 -9.07 16.16
CA LEU A 6 -9.83 -9.25 17.48
C LEU A 6 -8.53 -10.08 17.42
N LEU A 7 -8.45 -11.06 16.51
CA LEU A 7 -7.23 -11.86 16.28
C LEU A 7 -6.13 -11.03 15.59
N VAL A 8 -6.51 -10.19 14.63
CA VAL A 8 -5.61 -9.29 13.93
C VAL A 8 -5.03 -8.25 14.88
N TRP A 9 -5.85 -7.64 15.71
CA TRP A 9 -5.40 -6.73 16.76
C TRP A 9 -4.43 -7.41 17.75
N LYS A 10 -4.57 -8.69 18.01
CA LYS A 10 -3.63 -9.44 18.86
C LYS A 10 -2.27 -9.64 18.21
N SER A 11 -2.19 -9.88 16.90
CA SER A 11 -0.90 -10.11 16.22
C SER A 11 -0.07 -8.83 16.07
N VAL A 12 -0.69 -7.68 15.82
CA VAL A 12 0.00 -6.39 15.71
C VAL A 12 0.24 -5.77 17.10
N ARG A 13 -0.67 -5.95 18.06
CA ARG A 13 -0.53 -5.42 19.44
C ARG A 13 0.70 -5.92 20.20
N ASN A 14 1.26 -7.06 19.82
CA ASN A 14 2.40 -7.65 20.53
C ASN A 14 3.76 -7.30 19.90
N LYS A 15 3.78 -6.59 18.77
CA LYS A 15 5.02 -6.15 18.12
C LYS A 15 5.27 -4.67 18.40
N ARG A 16 6.51 -4.35 18.77
CA ARG A 16 6.98 -2.96 18.84
C ARG A 16 7.21 -2.45 17.42
N LEU A 17 7.13 -1.13 17.21
CA LEU A 17 7.34 -0.53 15.89
C LEU A 17 8.71 -0.88 15.28
N ASN A 18 9.75 -0.99 16.11
CA ASN A 18 11.10 -1.39 15.69
C ASN A 18 11.25 -2.87 15.29
N GLU A 19 10.22 -3.67 15.51
CA GLU A 19 10.14 -5.08 15.06
C GLU A 19 9.38 -5.22 13.74
N LEU A 20 8.79 -4.14 13.24
CA LEU A 20 7.99 -4.14 12.02
C LEU A 20 8.82 -3.71 10.81
N THR A 21 8.51 -4.34 9.67
CA THR A 21 9.01 -3.94 8.35
C THR A 21 7.89 -3.31 7.55
N ILE A 22 8.10 -2.09 7.05
CA ILE A 22 7.17 -1.40 6.17
C ILE A 22 7.73 -1.32 4.74
N GLY A 23 6.90 -1.71 3.77
CA GLY A 23 7.15 -1.53 2.35
C GLY A 23 6.44 -0.27 1.85
N ILE A 24 7.18 0.63 1.22
CA ILE A 24 6.66 1.88 0.68
C ILE A 24 6.78 1.81 -0.84
N ILE A 25 5.63 1.74 -1.51
CA ILE A 25 5.53 1.67 -2.98
C ILE A 25 5.19 3.05 -3.50
N GLY A 26 6.13 3.67 -4.23
CA GLY A 26 6.12 5.06 -4.62
C GLY A 26 6.83 5.95 -3.60
N VAL A 27 8.03 6.44 -3.96
CA VAL A 27 8.92 7.22 -3.06
C VAL A 27 9.03 8.67 -3.55
N GLY A 28 7.88 9.25 -3.93
CA GLY A 28 7.75 10.67 -4.26
C GLY A 28 7.70 11.55 -3.01
N ASN A 29 7.04 12.71 -3.11
CA ASN A 29 6.97 13.67 -2.00
C ASN A 29 6.33 13.08 -0.74
N VAL A 30 5.26 12.30 -0.87
CA VAL A 30 4.57 11.69 0.26
C VAL A 30 5.35 10.46 0.76
N GLY A 31 5.67 9.50 -0.12
CA GLY A 31 6.35 8.27 0.27
C GLY A 31 7.70 8.50 0.93
N SER A 32 8.46 9.53 0.50
CA SER A 32 9.73 9.90 1.16
C SER A 32 9.53 10.39 2.60
N LYS A 33 8.45 11.13 2.86
CA LYS A 33 8.12 11.60 4.22
C LYS A 33 7.67 10.44 5.10
N VAL A 34 6.85 9.54 4.55
CA VAL A 34 6.44 8.31 5.25
C VAL A 34 7.65 7.45 5.59
N ALA A 35 8.60 7.29 4.66
CA ALA A 35 9.83 6.56 4.90
C ALA A 35 10.66 7.17 6.04
N LYS A 36 10.78 8.51 6.06
CA LYS A 36 11.48 9.21 7.12
C LYS A 36 10.83 8.95 8.48
N VAL A 37 9.53 9.17 8.60
CA VAL A 37 8.78 8.97 9.84
C VAL A 37 8.88 7.52 10.32
N ALA A 38 8.73 6.54 9.42
CA ALA A 38 8.86 5.13 9.77
C ALA A 38 10.25 4.79 10.33
N ARG A 39 11.32 5.35 9.74
CA ARG A 39 12.69 5.20 10.28
C ARG A 39 12.87 5.87 11.64
N ASP A 40 12.27 7.05 11.82
CA ASP A 40 12.33 7.76 13.11
C ASP A 40 11.65 6.95 14.24
N PHE A 41 10.62 6.13 13.90
CA PHE A 41 10.02 5.14 14.80
C PHE A 41 10.80 3.82 14.94
N GLY A 42 11.96 3.71 14.31
CA GLY A 42 12.81 2.52 14.37
C GLY A 42 12.36 1.36 13.48
N MET A 43 11.38 1.56 12.57
CA MET A 43 10.93 0.52 11.65
C MET A 43 11.98 0.21 10.59
N ARG A 44 12.05 -1.04 10.15
CA ARG A 44 12.78 -1.41 8.94
C ARG A 44 11.97 -0.95 7.72
N VAL A 45 12.58 -0.17 6.83
CA VAL A 45 11.91 0.42 5.67
C VAL A 45 12.45 -0.18 4.38
N LEU A 46 11.58 -0.76 3.55
CA LEU A 46 11.86 -1.16 2.18
C LEU A 46 11.17 -0.19 1.22
N LEU A 47 11.92 0.32 0.26
CA LEU A 47 11.45 1.30 -0.72
C LEU A 47 11.30 0.64 -2.08
N ASN A 48 10.20 0.92 -2.78
CA ASN A 48 10.02 0.52 -4.17
C ASN A 48 9.56 1.72 -4.99
N ASP A 49 10.31 2.06 -6.02
CA ASP A 49 9.97 3.12 -6.97
C ASP A 49 10.73 2.86 -8.27
N LEU A 50 10.11 2.14 -9.19
CA LEU A 50 10.76 1.69 -10.42
C LEU A 50 11.34 2.84 -11.27
N PRO A 51 10.63 3.96 -11.50
CA PRO A 51 11.19 5.12 -12.21
C PRO A 51 12.44 5.71 -11.54
N ARG A 52 12.47 5.74 -10.21
CA ARG A 52 13.62 6.25 -9.46
C ARG A 52 14.76 5.24 -9.42
N GLU A 53 14.45 3.96 -9.26
CA GLU A 53 15.43 2.88 -9.28
C GLU A 53 16.24 2.90 -10.58
N GLU A 54 15.58 3.06 -11.73
CA GLU A 54 16.26 3.13 -13.02
C GLU A 54 17.15 4.37 -13.19
N LYS A 55 16.79 5.47 -12.55
CA LYS A 55 17.51 6.75 -12.62
C LYS A 55 18.63 6.85 -11.59
N GLU A 56 18.42 6.33 -10.39
CA GLU A 56 19.26 6.55 -9.21
C GLU A 56 20.08 5.31 -8.84
N GLY A 57 19.81 4.14 -9.46
CA GLY A 57 20.42 2.85 -9.15
C GLY A 57 19.62 2.01 -8.16
N THR A 58 19.92 0.73 -8.09
CA THR A 58 19.15 -0.28 -7.37
C THR A 58 19.43 -0.38 -5.87
N GLU A 59 20.51 0.21 -5.39
CA GLU A 59 21.04 -0.04 -4.02
C GLU A 59 20.06 0.31 -2.89
N GLN A 60 19.23 1.33 -3.09
CA GLN A 60 18.28 1.78 -2.08
C GLN A 60 16.85 1.27 -2.28
N PHE A 61 16.59 0.56 -3.38
CA PHE A 61 15.27 0.08 -3.73
C PHE A 61 15.15 -1.45 -3.59
N ALA A 62 13.95 -1.90 -3.27
CA ALA A 62 13.60 -3.30 -3.16
C ALA A 62 12.57 -3.67 -4.24
N SER A 63 12.66 -4.88 -4.77
CA SER A 63 11.65 -5.40 -5.68
C SER A 63 10.29 -5.57 -4.98
N LEU A 64 9.21 -5.56 -5.75
CA LEU A 64 7.87 -5.89 -5.22
C LEU A 64 7.83 -7.27 -4.58
N SER A 65 8.56 -8.25 -5.13
CA SER A 65 8.67 -9.60 -4.56
C SER A 65 9.28 -9.57 -3.16
N LYS A 66 10.34 -8.79 -2.95
CA LYS A 66 10.96 -8.64 -1.63
C LYS A 66 10.02 -7.96 -0.63
N ILE A 67 9.28 -6.94 -1.07
CA ILE A 67 8.24 -6.29 -0.24
C ILE A 67 7.17 -7.30 0.13
N ALA A 68 6.66 -8.08 -0.81
CA ALA A 68 5.64 -9.10 -0.57
C ALA A 68 6.10 -10.19 0.42
N GLU A 69 7.38 -10.52 0.41
CA GLU A 69 7.96 -11.55 1.27
C GLU A 69 8.23 -11.06 2.70
N GLU A 70 8.72 -9.81 2.86
CA GLU A 70 9.32 -9.38 4.12
C GLU A 70 8.51 -8.33 4.90
N CYS A 71 7.48 -7.69 4.31
CA CYS A 71 6.80 -6.59 4.96
C CYS A 71 5.62 -7.01 5.83
N ASP A 72 5.49 -6.37 6.98
CA ASP A 72 4.34 -6.44 7.89
C ASP A 72 3.29 -5.36 7.56
N ILE A 73 3.71 -4.28 6.90
CA ILE A 73 2.87 -3.19 6.42
C ILE A 73 3.30 -2.84 5.00
N ILE A 74 2.34 -2.65 4.09
CA ILE A 74 2.61 -2.20 2.71
C ILE A 74 1.73 -0.99 2.43
N THR A 75 2.35 0.12 2.01
CA THR A 75 1.64 1.37 1.72
C THR A 75 1.95 1.89 0.32
N PHE A 76 0.90 2.35 -0.38
CA PHE A 76 0.96 2.81 -1.76
C PHE A 76 0.90 4.34 -1.85
N HIS A 77 1.87 4.93 -2.56
CA HIS A 77 2.01 6.38 -2.78
C HIS A 77 2.38 6.67 -4.24
N VAL A 78 1.82 5.90 -5.16
CA VAL A 78 2.06 6.01 -6.60
C VAL A 78 1.00 6.82 -7.32
N PRO A 79 1.34 7.53 -8.40
CA PRO A 79 0.34 8.06 -9.33
C PRO A 79 -0.35 6.91 -10.09
N LEU A 80 -1.51 7.18 -10.67
CA LEU A 80 -2.21 6.21 -11.51
C LEU A 80 -1.71 6.31 -12.95
N TYR A 81 -1.05 5.26 -13.43
CA TYR A 81 -0.71 5.03 -14.82
C TYR A 81 -1.44 3.78 -15.32
N LYS A 82 -2.33 3.94 -16.29
CA LYS A 82 -3.14 2.83 -16.82
C LYS A 82 -2.36 1.95 -17.78
N GLU A 83 -1.34 2.50 -18.42
CA GLU A 83 -0.55 1.84 -19.46
C GLU A 83 0.94 2.19 -19.34
N GLY A 84 1.77 1.49 -20.13
CA GLY A 84 3.20 1.76 -20.24
C GLY A 84 4.06 1.03 -19.22
N LYS A 85 5.36 1.30 -19.28
CA LYS A 85 6.40 0.62 -18.49
C LYS A 85 6.19 0.74 -16.98
N TYR A 86 5.65 1.88 -16.52
CA TYR A 86 5.43 2.19 -15.10
C TYR A 86 3.95 2.09 -14.73
N LYS A 87 3.21 1.20 -15.39
CA LYS A 87 1.81 0.96 -15.09
C LYS A 87 1.61 0.69 -13.60
N THR A 88 0.66 1.42 -12.99
CA THR A 88 0.25 1.26 -11.60
C THR A 88 -1.21 0.87 -11.44
N PHE A 89 -1.98 0.87 -12.54
CA PHE A 89 -3.35 0.35 -12.56
C PHE A 89 -3.33 -1.14 -12.19
N HIS A 90 -4.08 -1.51 -11.15
CA HIS A 90 -4.13 -2.85 -10.57
C HIS A 90 -2.73 -3.40 -10.24
N LEU A 91 -1.86 -2.54 -9.69
CA LEU A 91 -0.53 -2.94 -9.24
C LEU A 91 -0.63 -4.00 -8.13
N ALA A 92 -1.62 -3.85 -7.24
CA ALA A 92 -2.00 -4.85 -6.27
C ALA A 92 -3.22 -5.64 -6.78
N ASP A 93 -2.96 -6.62 -7.62
CA ASP A 93 -3.90 -7.58 -8.17
C ASP A 93 -3.91 -8.90 -7.38
N GLU A 94 -4.66 -9.89 -7.86
CA GLU A 94 -4.73 -11.21 -7.23
C GLU A 94 -3.35 -11.90 -7.14
N ALA A 95 -2.49 -11.73 -8.14
CA ALA A 95 -1.16 -12.32 -8.15
C ALA A 95 -0.27 -11.68 -7.07
N PHE A 96 -0.33 -10.35 -6.92
CA PHE A 96 0.36 -9.65 -5.85
C PHE A 96 -0.08 -10.16 -4.47
N PHE A 97 -1.39 -10.22 -4.20
CA PHE A 97 -1.89 -10.69 -2.90
C PHE A 97 -1.51 -12.14 -2.60
N ARG A 98 -1.51 -13.02 -3.59
CA ARG A 98 -1.05 -14.41 -3.43
C ARG A 98 0.44 -14.53 -3.15
N SER A 99 1.24 -13.56 -3.52
CA SER A 99 2.69 -13.56 -3.27
C SER A 99 3.08 -13.17 -1.84
N LEU A 100 2.15 -12.61 -1.07
CA LEU A 100 2.39 -12.14 0.30
C LEU A 100 2.69 -13.30 1.25
N LYS A 101 3.70 -13.14 2.13
CA LYS A 101 4.14 -14.20 3.06
C LYS A 101 3.87 -13.90 4.53
N ARG A 102 3.54 -12.65 4.88
CA ARG A 102 3.40 -12.22 6.28
C ARG A 102 2.00 -11.73 6.64
N SER A 103 1.02 -11.90 5.78
CA SER A 103 -0.33 -11.33 5.96
C SER A 103 -0.26 -9.86 6.39
N PRO A 104 0.33 -8.96 5.59
CA PRO A 104 0.56 -7.58 5.98
C PRO A 104 -0.73 -6.79 6.12
N ILE A 105 -0.64 -5.62 6.76
CA ILE A 105 -1.62 -4.55 6.64
C ILE A 105 -1.38 -3.82 5.32
N ILE A 106 -2.44 -3.61 4.54
CA ILE A 106 -2.41 -2.85 3.28
C ILE A 106 -2.95 -1.45 3.52
N ILE A 107 -2.22 -0.43 3.05
CA ILE A 107 -2.63 0.98 3.17
C ILE A 107 -2.63 1.60 1.77
N ASN A 108 -3.77 2.17 1.35
CA ASN A 108 -3.85 2.93 0.11
C ASN A 108 -4.52 4.29 0.33
N THR A 109 -3.72 5.33 0.21
CA THR A 109 -4.13 6.74 0.26
C THR A 109 -3.75 7.48 -1.02
N SER A 110 -3.49 6.73 -2.11
CA SER A 110 -3.01 7.31 -3.37
C SER A 110 -4.09 7.42 -4.44
N ARG A 111 -4.43 6.32 -5.10
CA ARG A 111 -5.50 6.22 -6.12
C ARG A 111 -6.19 4.87 -5.98
N GLY A 112 -7.52 4.85 -6.08
CA GLY A 112 -8.32 3.64 -5.89
C GLY A 112 -7.92 2.50 -6.81
N GLU A 113 -7.77 2.81 -8.10
CA GLU A 113 -7.45 1.83 -9.14
C GLU A 113 -6.01 1.25 -9.07
N VAL A 114 -5.21 1.66 -8.11
CA VAL A 114 -3.91 1.01 -7.83
C VAL A 114 -4.12 -0.38 -7.24
N ILE A 115 -5.19 -0.56 -6.49
CA ILE A 115 -5.59 -1.84 -5.91
C ILE A 115 -6.84 -2.36 -6.62
N GLU A 116 -6.79 -3.58 -7.12
CA GLU A 116 -7.98 -4.28 -7.62
C GLU A 116 -8.89 -4.63 -6.43
N THR A 117 -10.04 -3.99 -6.33
CA THR A 117 -10.96 -4.12 -5.18
C THR A 117 -11.42 -5.56 -4.96
N ALA A 118 -11.73 -6.30 -6.03
CA ALA A 118 -12.14 -7.69 -5.93
C ALA A 118 -11.01 -8.59 -5.36
N ALA A 119 -9.77 -8.34 -5.76
CA ALA A 119 -8.61 -9.07 -5.26
C ALA A 119 -8.33 -8.74 -3.79
N LEU A 120 -8.48 -7.47 -3.38
CA LEU A 120 -8.36 -7.04 -1.99
C LEU A 120 -9.37 -7.77 -1.08
N LEU A 121 -10.64 -7.82 -1.48
CA LEU A 121 -11.68 -8.51 -0.72
C LEU A 121 -11.38 -10.00 -0.56
N LYS A 122 -11.01 -10.69 -1.64
CA LYS A 122 -10.57 -12.08 -1.58
C LYS A 122 -9.35 -12.28 -0.67
N ALA A 123 -8.39 -11.36 -0.69
CA ALA A 123 -7.20 -11.43 0.15
C ALA A 123 -7.56 -11.31 1.64
N LEU A 124 -8.50 -10.43 2.01
CA LEU A 124 -9.03 -10.32 3.37
C LEU A 124 -9.77 -11.60 3.79
N GLU A 125 -10.67 -12.11 2.96
CA GLU A 125 -11.46 -13.32 3.22
C GLU A 125 -10.57 -14.56 3.42
N ASN A 126 -9.49 -14.67 2.64
CA ASN A 126 -8.55 -15.79 2.71
C ASN A 126 -7.40 -15.59 3.70
N GLY A 127 -7.34 -14.48 4.44
CA GLY A 127 -6.29 -14.20 5.41
C GLY A 127 -4.90 -13.95 4.79
N LEU A 128 -4.84 -13.62 3.48
CA LEU A 128 -3.58 -13.25 2.82
C LEU A 128 -3.09 -11.89 3.31
N ILE A 129 -3.97 -11.03 3.76
CA ILE A 129 -3.70 -9.78 4.45
C ILE A 129 -4.42 -9.77 5.79
N SER A 130 -3.85 -9.09 6.77
CA SER A 130 -4.44 -9.02 8.10
C SER A 130 -5.48 -7.91 8.23
N ASP A 131 -5.29 -6.82 7.52
CA ASP A 131 -6.19 -5.67 7.53
C ASP A 131 -5.95 -4.78 6.30
N ALA A 132 -6.88 -3.84 6.04
CA ALA A 132 -6.76 -2.85 4.99
C ALA A 132 -7.25 -1.48 5.44
N VAL A 133 -6.44 -0.44 5.20
CA VAL A 133 -6.79 0.97 5.43
C VAL A 133 -6.87 1.64 4.06
N ILE A 134 -8.08 1.86 3.58
CA ILE A 134 -8.36 2.33 2.22
C ILE A 134 -9.08 3.67 2.28
N ASP A 135 -8.43 4.72 1.84
CA ASP A 135 -8.97 6.09 1.76
C ASP A 135 -9.55 6.41 0.38
N VAL A 136 -9.18 5.62 -0.63
CA VAL A 136 -9.56 5.80 -2.04
C VAL A 136 -9.98 4.47 -2.66
N TRP A 137 -11.09 4.45 -3.41
CA TRP A 137 -11.67 3.24 -3.98
C TRP A 137 -11.74 3.30 -5.50
N GLU A 138 -11.76 2.14 -6.15
CA GLU A 138 -12.13 2.08 -7.58
C GLU A 138 -13.58 2.57 -7.77
N ASN A 139 -13.80 3.24 -8.89
CA ASN A 139 -15.13 3.72 -9.27
C ASN A 139 -15.79 4.63 -8.21
N GLU A 140 -15.00 5.40 -7.48
CA GLU A 140 -15.57 6.45 -6.64
C GLU A 140 -16.49 7.33 -7.50
N PRO A 141 -17.73 7.59 -7.03
CA PRO A 141 -18.60 8.50 -7.77
C PRO A 141 -17.90 9.86 -7.85
N GLU A 142 -17.78 10.42 -9.06
CA GLU A 142 -17.30 11.80 -9.22
C GLU A 142 -18.10 12.66 -8.25
N SER A 143 -17.39 13.25 -7.29
CA SER A 143 -18.06 14.05 -6.25
C SER A 143 -18.92 15.10 -6.94
N ALA A 144 -20.20 15.14 -6.61
CA ALA A 144 -21.19 16.11 -7.09
C ALA A 144 -20.88 17.56 -6.64
N VAL A 145 -19.61 17.95 -6.62
CA VAL A 145 -19.12 19.30 -6.25
C VAL A 145 -19.03 20.24 -7.47
N SER A 146 -19.42 19.79 -8.65
CA SER A 146 -19.50 20.69 -9.83
C SER A 146 -20.76 21.57 -9.89
N GLY A 147 -21.52 21.72 -8.80
CA GLY A 147 -22.77 22.45 -8.75
C GLY A 147 -22.85 23.67 -7.83
N ALA A 148 -21.83 24.01 -7.07
CA ALA A 148 -21.83 25.22 -6.25
C ALA A 148 -21.45 26.44 -7.10
N LYS A 149 -22.42 27.02 -7.81
CA LYS A 149 -22.32 28.40 -8.30
C LYS A 149 -22.16 29.32 -7.12
N SER A 150 -21.02 30.04 -7.06
CA SER A 150 -20.84 31.16 -6.11
C SER A 150 -21.99 32.12 -6.26
N PRO A 151 -22.64 32.57 -5.17
CA PRO A 151 -23.60 33.65 -5.23
C PRO A 151 -22.89 34.93 -5.64
N LYS A 152 -23.51 35.66 -6.58
CA LYS A 152 -23.07 36.98 -7.03
C LYS A 152 -23.16 38.01 -5.93
#